data_c14b5044ef13afc287f27ed35053b6ac
#
_entry.id   c14b5044ef13afc287f27ed35053b6ac
#
_cell.length_a   1.000
_cell.length_b   1.000
_cell.length_c   1.000
_cell.angle_alpha   90.00
_cell.angle_beta   90.00
_cell.angle_gamma   90.00
#
_symmetry.space_group_name_H-M   'P 1'
#
loop_
_entity.id
_entity.type
_entity.pdbx_description
1 polymer ?
#
loop_
_entity_poly.entity_id
_entity_poly.type
_entity_poly.pdbx_seq_one_letter_code
_entity_poly.pdbx_strand_id
1 'polypeptide(L)'
;MSEVFKIVNGAKDFHGVQAIKNVNFSLLKGEIHSLLGENGAGKSTMTKVVAGVYQLSSGELYFESKKATFNTPSEALKNGIVMVFQENSLVPNMTVSQNLYLGAEKYFNSLARLNIRASRFLQSLNFNVDPNLLVSQLGAAQKQMVEIARAVHHNAKVIIFDEPTATLTPEEKHHFFSLMQRLKVQGVSIVFISHALEEALQNSDRITVLRDGEIIVTDSASKFTRERIVKAMIGRDLSDSAYAASGGSKRKSRDRGEKVLEVENLSMGSMVKNSTFSAYSGQITGVFGLVGSGRTEMMKVVSGVYKRNIFHGGNILLNGKYVRYLVPRTAVNDGIIYVTEDRKSEGFFENFGISQNIQLGKMVAEDKLWNTVNLTEAKTLAEHWIKRLSIKTKDINSPVVELSGGNQQKVVIAKGLVQKPKVVIFDEPTRGVDVGAIKEIHDFIKSLADEGITVI
;
A
#
# COMPACT_ATOMS: atom_id res chain seq x y z
N MET A 1 4.83 24.77 -24.52
CA MET A 1 4.22 24.95 -23.20
C MET A 1 5.30 25.39 -22.25
N SER A 2 5.04 26.36 -21.35
CA SER A 2 6.03 26.85 -20.37
C SER A 2 6.17 25.86 -19.21
N GLU A 3 7.38 25.71 -18.69
CA GLU A 3 7.64 24.92 -17.48
C GLU A 3 7.12 25.68 -16.24
N VAL A 4 6.38 25.00 -15.37
CA VAL A 4 5.92 25.56 -14.08
C VAL A 4 7.00 25.36 -13.02
N PHE A 5 7.54 24.15 -12.93
CA PHE A 5 8.75 23.91 -12.16
C PHE A 5 9.72 22.98 -12.89
N LYS A 6 10.99 23.07 -12.49
CA LYS A 6 12.07 22.26 -13.04
C LYS A 6 13.12 21.97 -11.98
N ILE A 7 13.54 20.72 -11.91
CA ILE A 7 14.71 20.29 -11.15
C ILE A 7 15.85 20.07 -12.16
N VAL A 8 17.02 20.64 -11.89
CA VAL A 8 18.22 20.50 -12.73
C VAL A 8 19.34 19.88 -11.90
N ASN A 9 19.83 18.72 -12.36
CA ASN A 9 20.88 17.94 -11.72
C ASN A 9 20.64 17.71 -10.22
N GLY A 10 19.36 17.50 -9.85
CA GLY A 10 18.92 17.37 -8.48
C GLY A 10 19.37 16.07 -7.83
N ALA A 11 19.97 16.15 -6.65
CA ALA A 11 20.30 15.00 -5.85
C ALA A 11 19.83 15.19 -4.39
N LYS A 12 19.47 14.10 -3.73
CA LYS A 12 19.15 14.08 -2.30
C LYS A 12 19.76 12.86 -1.64
N ASP A 13 20.55 13.12 -0.62
CA ASP A 13 21.19 12.13 0.21
C ASP A 13 20.57 12.11 1.61
N PHE A 14 20.40 10.93 2.18
CA PHE A 14 20.02 10.69 3.57
C PHE A 14 21.05 9.77 4.21
N HIS A 15 21.89 10.30 5.07
CA HIS A 15 22.89 9.54 5.84
C HIS A 15 23.73 8.59 4.97
N GLY A 16 24.21 9.08 3.80
CA GLY A 16 25.04 8.30 2.88
C GLY A 16 24.26 7.43 1.88
N VAL A 17 22.93 7.45 1.91
CA VAL A 17 22.08 6.79 0.92
C VAL A 17 21.50 7.81 -0.05
N GLN A 18 21.90 7.78 -1.30
CA GLN A 18 21.35 8.67 -2.33
C GLN A 18 19.95 8.20 -2.74
N ALA A 19 18.93 8.93 -2.29
CA ALA A 19 17.54 8.64 -2.63
C ALA A 19 17.16 9.14 -4.04
N ILE A 20 17.76 10.23 -4.51
CA ILE A 20 17.71 10.71 -5.91
C ILE A 20 19.10 11.13 -6.35
N LYS A 21 19.42 10.86 -7.62
CA LYS A 21 20.75 11.01 -8.20
C LYS A 21 20.65 11.76 -9.52
N ASN A 22 21.20 12.96 -9.57
CA ASN A 22 21.30 13.77 -10.79
C ASN A 22 20.00 13.84 -11.62
N VAL A 23 18.88 14.08 -10.95
CA VAL A 23 17.55 14.07 -11.57
C VAL A 23 17.31 15.38 -12.32
N ASN A 24 16.87 15.26 -13.58
CA ASN A 24 16.38 16.37 -14.40
C ASN A 24 14.89 16.15 -14.68
N PHE A 25 14.01 16.87 -13.98
CA PHE A 25 12.57 16.71 -14.08
C PHE A 25 11.90 18.06 -14.30
N SER A 26 10.88 18.11 -15.17
CA SER A 26 10.10 19.32 -15.40
C SER A 26 8.61 19.02 -15.46
N LEU A 27 7.79 19.97 -14.96
CA LEU A 27 6.34 19.98 -15.07
C LEU A 27 5.93 21.16 -15.96
N LEU A 28 5.13 20.88 -16.97
CA LEU A 28 4.60 21.91 -17.87
C LEU A 28 3.29 22.49 -17.31
N LYS A 29 2.97 23.72 -17.73
CA LYS A 29 1.73 24.38 -17.29
C LYS A 29 0.50 23.67 -17.84
N GLY A 30 -0.42 23.30 -16.94
CA GLY A 30 -1.67 22.65 -17.32
C GLY A 30 -1.50 21.24 -17.87
N GLU A 31 -0.47 20.50 -17.43
CA GLU A 31 -0.34 19.08 -17.75
C GLU A 31 -0.60 18.18 -16.54
N ILE A 32 -0.98 16.95 -16.79
CA ILE A 32 -0.95 15.85 -15.84
C ILE A 32 0.29 15.02 -16.17
N HIS A 33 1.27 15.03 -15.28
CA HIS A 33 2.52 14.31 -15.43
C HIS A 33 2.59 13.17 -14.43
N SER A 34 2.53 11.93 -14.90
CA SER A 34 2.69 10.78 -14.02
C SER A 34 4.15 10.46 -13.75
N LEU A 35 4.40 10.14 -12.48
CA LEU A 35 5.69 9.69 -11.99
C LEU A 35 5.59 8.24 -11.53
N LEU A 36 6.22 7.34 -12.27
CA LEU A 36 6.20 5.89 -12.06
C LEU A 36 7.57 5.38 -11.60
N GLY A 37 7.59 4.24 -10.95
CA GLY A 37 8.80 3.56 -10.46
C GLY A 37 8.48 2.62 -9.31
N GLU A 38 9.40 1.75 -8.97
CA GLU A 38 9.28 0.86 -7.82
C GLU A 38 9.31 1.63 -6.49
N ASN A 39 8.92 0.97 -5.39
CA ASN A 39 9.08 1.53 -4.05
C ASN A 39 10.58 1.74 -3.77
N GLY A 40 10.92 2.92 -3.23
CA GLY A 40 12.31 3.30 -3.03
C GLY A 40 13.00 3.91 -4.27
N ALA A 41 12.35 3.98 -5.42
CA ALA A 41 12.92 4.60 -6.64
C ALA A 41 13.17 6.11 -6.54
N GLY A 42 12.75 6.77 -5.45
CA GLY A 42 12.97 8.21 -5.23
C GLY A 42 11.78 9.11 -5.57
N LYS A 43 10.62 8.56 -6.01
CA LYS A 43 9.42 9.33 -6.39
C LYS A 43 8.99 10.32 -5.32
N SER A 44 8.61 9.80 -4.15
CA SER A 44 8.13 10.61 -3.02
C SER A 44 9.23 11.53 -2.47
N THR A 45 10.51 11.16 -2.57
CA THR A 45 11.61 12.05 -2.19
C THR A 45 11.68 13.26 -3.11
N MET A 46 11.59 13.04 -4.42
CA MET A 46 11.63 14.12 -5.41
C MET A 46 10.43 15.06 -5.24
N THR A 47 9.23 14.55 -5.06
CA THR A 47 8.03 15.38 -4.88
C THR A 47 8.02 16.10 -3.54
N LYS A 48 8.55 15.49 -2.47
CA LYS A 48 8.74 16.14 -1.17
C LYS A 48 9.75 17.30 -1.21
N VAL A 49 10.75 17.24 -2.11
CA VAL A 49 11.64 18.39 -2.38
C VAL A 49 10.85 19.56 -2.97
N VAL A 50 10.01 19.29 -3.98
CA VAL A 50 9.17 20.35 -4.61
C VAL A 50 8.17 20.92 -3.61
N ALA A 51 7.64 20.08 -2.72
CA ALA A 51 6.70 20.48 -1.65
C ALA A 51 7.36 21.16 -0.44
N GLY A 52 8.70 21.37 -0.44
CA GLY A 52 9.41 22.03 0.66
C GLY A 52 9.56 21.21 1.93
N VAL A 53 9.32 19.88 1.87
CA VAL A 53 9.54 18.96 3.00
C VAL A 53 11.03 18.64 3.14
N TYR A 54 11.71 18.49 2.00
CA TYR A 54 13.16 18.27 1.94
C TYR A 54 13.82 19.30 1.06
N GLN A 55 15.10 19.57 1.33
CA GLN A 55 15.97 20.35 0.43
C GLN A 55 16.82 19.40 -0.41
N LEU A 56 17.18 19.82 -1.60
CA LEU A 56 18.18 19.13 -2.42
C LEU A 56 19.54 19.14 -1.68
N SER A 57 20.30 18.07 -1.77
CA SER A 57 21.69 18.03 -1.33
C SER A 57 22.62 18.68 -2.36
N SER A 58 22.26 18.58 -3.66
CA SER A 58 22.91 19.29 -4.77
C SER A 58 21.94 19.47 -5.92
N GLY A 59 22.27 20.35 -6.86
CA GLY A 59 21.40 20.72 -7.99
C GLY A 59 20.53 21.93 -7.68
N GLU A 60 19.60 22.24 -8.56
CA GLU A 60 18.78 23.44 -8.49
C GLU A 60 17.31 23.15 -8.78
N LEU A 61 16.43 23.86 -8.05
CA LEU A 61 14.99 23.90 -8.31
C LEU A 61 14.63 25.27 -8.88
N TYR A 62 13.85 25.26 -9.95
CA TYR A 62 13.26 26.45 -10.55
C TYR A 62 11.74 26.38 -10.46
N PHE A 63 11.11 27.49 -10.12
CA PHE A 63 9.66 27.66 -10.11
C PHE A 63 9.29 28.92 -10.87
N GLU A 64 8.38 28.78 -11.86
CA GLU A 64 8.01 29.89 -12.78
C GLU A 64 9.25 30.58 -13.37
N SER A 65 10.22 29.79 -13.84
CA SER A 65 11.50 30.23 -14.45
C SER A 65 12.45 30.97 -13.49
N LYS A 66 12.17 31.05 -12.20
CA LYS A 66 13.04 31.63 -11.18
C LYS A 66 13.64 30.52 -10.31
N LYS A 67 14.91 30.67 -9.95
CA LYS A 67 15.53 29.78 -8.97
C LYS A 67 14.78 29.89 -7.64
N ALA A 68 14.34 28.77 -7.11
CA ALA A 68 13.54 28.68 -5.90
C ALA A 68 14.16 27.69 -4.91
N THR A 69 13.98 27.97 -3.65
CA THR A 69 14.28 27.02 -2.55
C THR A 69 13.13 27.13 -1.56
N PHE A 70 12.40 26.05 -1.38
CA PHE A 70 11.34 26.01 -0.38
C PHE A 70 11.89 25.32 0.88
N ASN A 71 12.03 26.07 1.95
CA ASN A 71 12.58 25.55 3.21
C ASN A 71 11.52 24.87 4.07
N THR A 72 10.25 25.19 3.81
CA THR A 72 9.10 24.66 4.54
C THR A 72 7.93 24.39 3.60
N PRO A 73 7.05 23.43 3.94
CA PRO A 73 5.80 23.22 3.18
C PRO A 73 4.90 24.46 3.11
N SER A 74 4.95 25.32 4.13
CA SER A 74 4.21 26.59 4.15
C SER A 74 4.70 27.56 3.07
N GLU A 75 5.99 27.59 2.79
CA GLU A 75 6.54 28.41 1.69
C GLU A 75 6.10 27.87 0.32
N ALA A 76 6.15 26.55 0.12
CA ALA A 76 5.67 25.92 -1.11
C ALA A 76 4.16 26.21 -1.31
N LEU A 77 3.34 26.07 -0.25
CA LEU A 77 1.92 26.37 -0.28
C LEU A 77 1.63 27.83 -0.67
N LYS A 78 2.35 28.80 -0.08
CA LYS A 78 2.22 30.24 -0.41
C LYS A 78 2.55 30.53 -1.89
N ASN A 79 3.40 29.73 -2.51
CA ASN A 79 3.72 29.82 -3.94
C ASN A 79 2.73 29.05 -4.84
N GLY A 80 1.73 28.39 -4.23
CA GLY A 80 0.69 27.64 -4.93
C GLY A 80 1.08 26.18 -5.24
N ILE A 81 1.99 25.59 -4.49
CA ILE A 81 2.33 24.16 -4.58
C ILE A 81 1.67 23.43 -3.41
N VAL A 82 0.81 22.47 -3.70
CA VAL A 82 0.12 21.66 -2.70
C VAL A 82 0.45 20.19 -2.92
N MET A 83 0.70 19.46 -1.84
CA MET A 83 0.93 18.01 -1.88
C MET A 83 -0.10 17.28 -1.03
N VAL A 84 -0.73 16.28 -1.64
CA VAL A 84 -1.53 15.25 -0.97
C VAL A 84 -0.60 14.07 -0.74
N PHE A 85 -0.34 13.80 0.54
CA PHE A 85 0.60 12.75 0.95
C PHE A 85 -0.03 11.35 0.90
N GLN A 86 0.79 10.32 0.80
CA GLN A 86 0.37 8.93 0.86
C GLN A 86 -0.26 8.56 2.21
N GLU A 87 0.27 9.11 3.31
CA GLU A 87 -0.30 8.96 4.65
C GLU A 87 -1.22 10.14 4.96
N ASN A 88 -2.39 9.84 5.56
CA ASN A 88 -3.38 10.86 5.90
C ASN A 88 -2.80 11.94 6.83
N SER A 89 -2.87 13.19 6.40
CA SER A 89 -2.42 14.37 7.14
C SER A 89 -3.57 15.13 7.83
N LEU A 90 -4.75 14.51 7.91
CA LEU A 90 -5.92 15.08 8.55
C LEU A 90 -5.82 14.97 10.08
N VAL A 91 -6.36 15.97 10.78
CA VAL A 91 -6.44 15.98 12.24
C VAL A 91 -7.66 15.17 12.69
N PRO A 92 -7.50 14.00 13.34
CA PRO A 92 -8.58 13.05 13.61
C PRO A 92 -9.70 13.63 14.50
N ASN A 93 -9.34 14.49 15.46
CA ASN A 93 -10.24 15.09 16.46
C ASN A 93 -10.89 16.38 15.99
N MET A 94 -10.70 16.77 14.73
CA MET A 94 -11.38 17.89 14.11
C MET A 94 -12.46 17.39 13.14
N THR A 95 -13.48 18.24 12.91
CA THR A 95 -14.50 17.93 11.89
C THR A 95 -13.92 18.05 10.49
N VAL A 96 -14.63 17.47 9.51
CA VAL A 96 -14.29 17.59 8.08
C VAL A 96 -14.20 19.06 7.67
N SER A 97 -15.16 19.88 8.07
CA SER A 97 -15.16 21.32 7.77
C SER A 97 -13.95 22.04 8.34
N GLN A 98 -13.55 21.73 9.58
CA GLN A 98 -12.36 22.31 10.19
C GLN A 98 -11.09 21.88 9.46
N ASN A 99 -10.96 20.60 9.08
CA ASN A 99 -9.82 20.11 8.31
C ASN A 99 -9.69 20.74 6.92
N LEU A 100 -10.82 20.99 6.24
CA LEU A 100 -10.83 21.63 4.92
C LEU A 100 -10.28 23.06 4.94
N TYR A 101 -10.53 23.79 6.02
CA TYR A 101 -10.14 25.21 6.14
C TYR A 101 -8.94 25.42 7.06
N LEU A 102 -8.30 24.36 7.54
CA LEU A 102 -7.14 24.43 8.42
C LEU A 102 -6.00 25.22 7.76
N GLY A 103 -5.54 26.28 8.46
CA GLY A 103 -4.51 27.18 7.95
C GLY A 103 -5.03 28.32 7.04
N ALA A 104 -6.33 28.34 6.73
CA ALA A 104 -7.01 29.42 5.99
C ALA A 104 -8.13 30.07 6.82
N GLU A 105 -8.09 29.91 8.14
CA GLU A 105 -9.13 30.42 9.05
C GLU A 105 -9.08 31.94 9.16
N LYS A 106 -10.29 32.54 9.19
CA LYS A 106 -10.44 33.97 9.59
C LYS A 106 -10.57 34.06 11.10
N TYR A 107 -10.12 35.15 11.69
CA TYR A 107 -10.14 35.42 13.14
C TYR A 107 -11.50 35.18 13.81
N PHE A 108 -12.62 35.35 13.09
CA PHE A 108 -13.96 35.05 13.55
C PHE A 108 -14.69 34.17 12.54
N ASN A 109 -14.74 32.87 12.81
CA ASN A 109 -15.54 31.92 12.05
C ASN A 109 -16.64 31.30 12.93
N SER A 110 -17.90 31.45 12.50
CA SER A 110 -18.98 30.63 13.04
C SER A 110 -18.89 29.22 12.48
N LEU A 111 -18.87 28.20 13.32
CA LEU A 111 -18.87 26.80 12.92
C LEU A 111 -20.02 26.47 11.96
N ALA A 112 -21.21 27.03 12.18
CA ALA A 112 -22.35 26.83 11.29
C ALA A 112 -22.06 27.34 9.86
N ARG A 113 -21.47 28.52 9.73
CA ARG A 113 -21.08 29.07 8.41
C ARG A 113 -19.99 28.25 7.75
N LEU A 114 -19.03 27.76 8.53
CA LEU A 114 -17.96 26.91 8.05
C LEU A 114 -18.54 25.61 7.47
N ASN A 115 -19.45 24.97 8.18
CA ASN A 115 -20.13 23.74 7.75
C ASN A 115 -20.93 23.93 6.46
N ILE A 116 -21.68 25.02 6.34
CA ILE A 116 -22.43 25.32 5.11
C ILE A 116 -21.48 25.51 3.91
N ARG A 117 -20.39 26.25 4.10
CA ARG A 117 -19.40 26.44 3.04
C ARG A 117 -18.72 25.14 2.66
N ALA A 118 -18.31 24.32 3.64
CA ALA A 118 -17.73 23.01 3.43
C ALA A 118 -18.68 22.07 2.68
N SER A 119 -19.96 22.03 3.08
CA SER A 119 -20.98 21.23 2.40
C SER A 119 -21.12 21.60 0.92
N ARG A 120 -21.26 22.89 0.62
CA ARG A 120 -21.35 23.37 -0.77
C ARG A 120 -20.11 23.05 -1.58
N PHE A 121 -18.93 23.20 -0.97
CA PHE A 121 -17.66 22.90 -1.62
C PHE A 121 -17.50 21.40 -1.91
N LEU A 122 -17.76 20.53 -0.95
CA LEU A 122 -17.72 19.07 -1.14
C LEU A 122 -18.73 18.61 -2.20
N GLN A 123 -19.94 19.17 -2.19
CA GLN A 123 -20.95 18.92 -3.23
C GLN A 123 -20.47 19.36 -4.63
N SER A 124 -19.79 20.52 -4.74
CA SER A 124 -19.23 20.98 -6.03
C SER A 124 -18.16 20.03 -6.60
N LEU A 125 -17.49 19.29 -5.73
CA LEU A 125 -16.53 18.23 -6.10
C LEU A 125 -17.20 16.87 -6.30
N ASN A 126 -18.50 16.76 -6.03
CA ASN A 126 -19.27 15.51 -6.02
C ASN A 126 -18.76 14.50 -4.96
N PHE A 127 -18.31 14.99 -3.82
CA PHE A 127 -17.86 14.20 -2.68
C PHE A 127 -18.97 14.08 -1.64
N ASN A 128 -19.42 12.85 -1.39
CA ASN A 128 -20.48 12.57 -0.41
C ASN A 128 -19.86 12.36 0.98
N VAL A 129 -19.49 13.46 1.64
CA VAL A 129 -18.93 13.46 2.99
C VAL A 129 -19.64 14.52 3.83
N ASP A 130 -20.14 14.15 5.02
CA ASP A 130 -20.77 15.09 5.94
C ASP A 130 -19.70 16.00 6.60
N PRO A 131 -19.77 17.34 6.42
CA PRO A 131 -18.82 18.28 6.97
C PRO A 131 -18.80 18.35 8.51
N ASN A 132 -19.84 17.86 9.18
CA ASN A 132 -19.97 17.88 10.64
C ASN A 132 -19.29 16.69 11.33
N LEU A 133 -19.04 15.60 10.63
CA LEU A 133 -18.41 14.42 11.21
C LEU A 133 -16.95 14.70 11.60
N LEU A 134 -16.50 14.06 12.69
CA LEU A 134 -15.10 14.01 13.03
C LEU A 134 -14.35 13.13 12.01
N VAL A 135 -13.14 13.53 11.64
CA VAL A 135 -12.33 12.77 10.71
C VAL A 135 -12.02 11.35 11.22
N SER A 136 -11.93 11.17 12.55
CA SER A 136 -11.79 9.83 13.17
C SER A 136 -12.93 8.87 12.84
N GLN A 137 -14.13 9.37 12.53
CA GLN A 137 -15.32 8.58 12.21
C GLN A 137 -15.41 8.19 10.72
N LEU A 138 -14.56 8.77 9.88
CA LEU A 138 -14.55 8.53 8.44
C LEU A 138 -13.84 7.24 8.06
N GLY A 139 -14.34 6.57 7.03
CA GLY A 139 -13.62 5.50 6.34
C GLY A 139 -12.41 6.03 5.55
N ALA A 140 -11.51 5.13 5.15
CA ALA A 140 -10.27 5.47 4.46
C ALA A 140 -10.51 6.28 3.17
N ALA A 141 -11.48 5.87 2.34
CA ALA A 141 -11.84 6.56 1.11
C ALA A 141 -12.37 7.97 1.37
N GLN A 142 -13.24 8.15 2.38
CA GLN A 142 -13.76 9.46 2.75
C GLN A 142 -12.65 10.40 3.25
N LYS A 143 -11.69 9.88 4.04
CA LYS A 143 -10.50 10.65 4.45
C LYS A 143 -9.71 11.12 3.25
N GLN A 144 -9.49 10.25 2.29
CA GLN A 144 -8.80 10.58 1.05
C GLN A 144 -9.52 11.67 0.25
N MET A 145 -10.85 11.60 0.14
CA MET A 145 -11.66 12.63 -0.51
C MET A 145 -11.54 14.00 0.20
N VAL A 146 -11.50 14.02 1.53
CA VAL A 146 -11.30 15.25 2.30
C VAL A 146 -9.92 15.85 2.06
N GLU A 147 -8.86 15.05 1.98
CA GLU A 147 -7.52 15.53 1.64
C GLU A 147 -7.44 16.12 0.23
N ILE A 148 -8.03 15.44 -0.75
CA ILE A 148 -8.12 15.94 -2.12
C ILE A 148 -8.90 17.28 -2.14
N ALA A 149 -10.05 17.35 -1.44
CA ALA A 149 -10.83 18.57 -1.34
C ALA A 149 -10.03 19.71 -0.70
N ARG A 150 -9.29 19.44 0.37
CA ARG A 150 -8.40 20.44 1.01
C ARG A 150 -7.35 20.97 0.03
N ALA A 151 -6.71 20.08 -0.73
CA ALA A 151 -5.73 20.47 -1.73
C ALA A 151 -6.33 21.37 -2.84
N VAL A 152 -7.50 21.04 -3.32
CA VAL A 152 -8.23 21.85 -4.34
C VAL A 152 -8.65 23.21 -3.77
N HIS A 153 -9.00 23.28 -2.48
CA HIS A 153 -9.43 24.53 -1.83
C HIS A 153 -8.35 25.62 -1.82
N HIS A 154 -7.08 25.24 -1.81
CA HIS A 154 -5.95 26.20 -1.74
C HIS A 154 -5.65 26.94 -3.05
N ASN A 155 -6.48 26.81 -4.11
CA ASN A 155 -6.24 27.46 -5.42
C ASN A 155 -4.81 27.21 -5.94
N ALA A 156 -4.35 25.99 -5.87
CA ALA A 156 -2.99 25.61 -6.22
C ALA A 156 -2.70 25.81 -7.72
N LYS A 157 -1.49 26.24 -8.05
CA LYS A 157 -0.94 26.21 -9.42
C LYS A 157 -0.43 24.80 -9.77
N VAL A 158 0.09 24.11 -8.74
CA VAL A 158 0.62 22.75 -8.83
C VAL A 158 0.02 21.91 -7.71
N ILE A 159 -0.55 20.76 -8.06
CA ILE A 159 -0.99 19.76 -7.10
C ILE A 159 -0.17 18.48 -7.33
N ILE A 160 0.39 17.97 -6.25
CA ILE A 160 1.11 16.69 -6.23
C ILE A 160 0.25 15.68 -5.51
N PHE A 161 -0.16 14.62 -6.20
CA PHE A 161 -0.89 13.49 -5.62
C PHE A 161 0.04 12.30 -5.46
N ASP A 162 0.29 11.88 -4.21
CA ASP A 162 1.11 10.71 -3.89
C ASP A 162 0.20 9.51 -3.56
N GLU A 163 -0.01 8.63 -4.53
CA GLU A 163 -0.85 7.42 -4.47
C GLU A 163 -2.31 7.66 -3.99
N PRO A 164 -3.03 8.64 -4.54
CA PRO A 164 -4.33 9.05 -4.02
C PRO A 164 -5.45 8.03 -4.26
N THR A 165 -5.24 7.03 -5.12
CA THR A 165 -6.25 6.06 -5.56
C THR A 165 -6.20 4.73 -4.83
N ALA A 166 -5.22 4.54 -3.92
CA ALA A 166 -4.96 3.25 -3.26
C ALA A 166 -6.15 2.74 -2.41
N THR A 167 -6.96 3.65 -1.85
CA THR A 167 -8.09 3.32 -0.97
C THR A 167 -9.46 3.55 -1.62
N LEU A 168 -9.50 4.01 -2.87
CA LEU A 168 -10.72 4.38 -3.57
C LEU A 168 -11.36 3.20 -4.30
N THR A 169 -12.68 3.13 -4.28
CA THR A 169 -13.48 2.24 -5.13
C THR A 169 -13.36 2.62 -6.61
N PRO A 170 -13.73 1.74 -7.57
CA PRO A 170 -13.70 2.06 -9.00
C PRO A 170 -14.50 3.32 -9.37
N GLU A 171 -15.69 3.52 -8.77
CA GLU A 171 -16.51 4.71 -8.99
C GLU A 171 -15.81 5.98 -8.46
N GLU A 172 -15.25 5.91 -7.25
CA GLU A 172 -14.52 7.02 -6.64
C GLU A 172 -13.26 7.38 -7.44
N LYS A 173 -12.55 6.39 -7.98
CA LYS A 173 -11.42 6.60 -8.91
C LYS A 173 -11.86 7.35 -10.16
N HIS A 174 -12.98 6.95 -10.76
CA HIS A 174 -13.52 7.64 -11.94
C HIS A 174 -13.83 9.12 -11.63
N HIS A 175 -14.44 9.40 -10.48
CA HIS A 175 -14.70 10.78 -10.02
C HIS A 175 -13.41 11.56 -9.78
N PHE A 176 -12.41 10.94 -9.18
CA PHE A 176 -11.09 11.55 -8.96
C PHE A 176 -10.40 11.92 -10.28
N PHE A 177 -10.35 11.01 -11.26
CA PHE A 177 -9.74 11.30 -12.56
C PHE A 177 -10.51 12.38 -13.34
N SER A 178 -11.84 12.38 -13.26
CA SER A 178 -12.67 13.45 -13.82
C SER A 178 -12.37 14.81 -13.16
N LEU A 179 -12.11 14.84 -11.84
CA LEU A 179 -11.69 16.03 -11.13
C LEU A 179 -10.32 16.52 -11.61
N MET A 180 -9.33 15.62 -11.74
CA MET A 180 -8.00 15.96 -12.27
C MET A 180 -8.08 16.60 -13.65
N GLN A 181 -8.89 16.06 -14.56
CA GLN A 181 -9.08 16.63 -15.89
C GLN A 181 -9.72 18.03 -15.82
N ARG A 182 -10.71 18.24 -14.96
CA ARG A 182 -11.30 19.58 -14.74
C ARG A 182 -10.29 20.59 -14.21
N LEU A 183 -9.45 20.21 -13.24
CA LEU A 183 -8.39 21.05 -12.69
C LEU A 183 -7.35 21.43 -13.77
N LYS A 184 -6.95 20.46 -14.59
CA LYS A 184 -6.08 20.68 -15.74
C LYS A 184 -6.65 21.71 -16.71
N VAL A 185 -7.92 21.59 -17.07
CA VAL A 185 -8.60 22.57 -17.95
C VAL A 185 -8.62 23.97 -17.33
N GLN A 186 -8.69 24.07 -16.00
CA GLN A 186 -8.57 25.33 -15.25
C GLN A 186 -7.12 25.86 -15.18
N GLY A 187 -6.14 25.15 -15.76
CA GLY A 187 -4.74 25.53 -15.83
C GLY A 187 -3.90 25.07 -14.65
N VAL A 188 -4.42 24.21 -13.78
CA VAL A 188 -3.65 23.57 -12.70
C VAL A 188 -2.74 22.50 -13.31
N SER A 189 -1.50 22.47 -12.89
CA SER A 189 -0.52 21.45 -13.29
C SER A 189 -0.46 20.36 -12.23
N ILE A 190 -0.44 19.10 -12.63
CA ILE A 190 -0.60 17.99 -11.71
C ILE A 190 0.58 17.01 -11.86
N VAL A 191 1.21 16.67 -10.73
CA VAL A 191 2.09 15.50 -10.63
C VAL A 191 1.28 14.38 -9.98
N PHE A 192 1.19 13.24 -10.66
CA PHE A 192 0.42 12.09 -10.22
C PHE A 192 1.32 10.88 -10.04
N ILE A 193 1.49 10.42 -8.80
CA ILE A 193 2.22 9.19 -8.48
C ILE A 193 1.20 8.07 -8.31
N SER A 194 1.37 6.98 -9.06
CA SER A 194 0.55 5.77 -8.95
C SER A 194 1.39 4.51 -9.15
N HIS A 195 0.97 3.42 -8.53
CA HIS A 195 1.46 2.07 -8.82
C HIS A 195 0.61 1.36 -9.89
N ALA A 196 -0.59 1.87 -10.18
CA ALA A 196 -1.47 1.34 -11.21
C ALA A 196 -1.08 1.91 -12.58
N LEU A 197 -0.39 1.11 -13.39
CA LEU A 197 0.13 1.53 -14.68
C LEU A 197 -0.98 1.98 -15.63
N GLU A 198 -2.12 1.31 -15.60
CA GLU A 198 -3.30 1.63 -16.40
C GLU A 198 -3.86 3.03 -16.07
N GLU A 199 -3.86 3.41 -14.77
CA GLU A 199 -4.29 4.74 -14.35
C GLU A 199 -3.39 5.84 -14.94
N ALA A 200 -2.08 5.64 -14.91
CA ALA A 200 -1.12 6.56 -15.49
C ALA A 200 -1.22 6.65 -17.01
N LEU A 201 -1.34 5.52 -17.70
CA LEU A 201 -1.47 5.47 -19.16
C LEU A 201 -2.74 6.18 -19.66
N GLN A 202 -3.86 6.05 -18.95
CA GLN A 202 -5.14 6.59 -19.38
C GLN A 202 -5.34 8.07 -19.01
N ASN A 203 -4.69 8.55 -17.94
CA ASN A 203 -5.03 9.86 -17.37
C ASN A 203 -3.90 10.90 -17.44
N SER A 204 -2.74 10.55 -18.01
CA SER A 204 -1.59 11.45 -18.06
C SER A 204 -1.28 11.96 -19.46
N ASP A 205 -0.66 13.12 -19.54
CA ASP A 205 -0.11 13.66 -20.80
C ASP A 205 1.32 13.16 -21.02
N ARG A 206 2.12 13.16 -19.95
CA ARG A 206 3.51 12.68 -19.94
C ARG A 206 3.73 11.71 -18.78
N ILE A 207 4.66 10.81 -18.97
CA ILE A 207 5.06 9.83 -17.96
C ILE A 207 6.58 9.89 -17.81
N THR A 208 7.03 9.94 -16.55
CA THR A 208 8.44 9.77 -16.17
C THR A 208 8.57 8.49 -15.37
N VAL A 209 9.53 7.65 -15.73
CA VAL A 209 9.86 6.44 -14.98
C VAL A 209 11.15 6.65 -14.21
N LEU A 210 11.09 6.47 -12.89
CA LEU A 210 12.25 6.46 -11.99
C LEU A 210 12.63 5.04 -11.62
N ARG A 211 13.93 4.81 -11.49
CA ARG A 211 14.52 3.57 -10.95
C ARG A 211 15.82 3.90 -10.23
N ASP A 212 16.02 3.36 -9.03
CA ASP A 212 17.25 3.50 -8.23
C ASP A 212 17.73 4.95 -8.01
N GLY A 213 16.78 5.88 -7.93
CA GLY A 213 17.03 7.31 -7.75
C GLY A 213 17.33 8.09 -9.03
N GLU A 214 17.22 7.46 -10.20
CA GLU A 214 17.52 8.08 -11.52
C GLU A 214 16.27 8.10 -12.42
N ILE A 215 16.17 9.12 -13.28
CA ILE A 215 15.17 9.13 -14.35
C ILE A 215 15.65 8.25 -15.50
N ILE A 216 14.91 7.20 -15.80
CA ILE A 216 15.22 6.27 -16.88
C ILE A 216 14.67 6.77 -18.22
N VAL A 217 13.43 7.26 -18.20
CA VAL A 217 12.75 7.76 -19.41
C VAL A 217 11.65 8.74 -19.05
N THR A 218 11.53 9.79 -19.84
CA THR A 218 10.38 10.72 -19.83
C THR A 218 9.87 10.86 -21.25
N ASP A 219 8.57 10.64 -21.48
CA ASP A 219 7.96 10.75 -22.80
C ASP A 219 6.46 11.08 -22.68
N SER A 220 5.81 11.36 -23.81
CA SER A 220 4.34 11.45 -23.90
C SER A 220 3.71 10.10 -23.51
N ALA A 221 2.60 10.14 -22.77
CA ALA A 221 1.88 8.92 -22.36
C ALA A 221 1.48 8.03 -23.55
N SER A 222 1.16 8.64 -24.70
CA SER A 222 0.80 7.93 -25.94
C SER A 222 1.91 7.03 -26.52
N LYS A 223 3.16 7.28 -26.14
CA LYS A 223 4.32 6.48 -26.58
C LYS A 223 4.64 5.32 -25.65
N PHE A 224 3.96 5.24 -24.51
CA PHE A 224 4.17 4.17 -23.56
C PHE A 224 3.19 3.03 -23.80
N THR A 225 3.70 1.81 -23.67
CA THR A 225 2.92 0.60 -23.45
C THR A 225 3.22 0.11 -22.04
N ARG A 226 2.36 -0.77 -21.52
CA ARG A 226 2.57 -1.40 -20.22
C ARG A 226 3.94 -2.08 -20.13
N GLU A 227 4.32 -2.80 -21.18
CA GLU A 227 5.59 -3.54 -21.26
C GLU A 227 6.78 -2.56 -21.22
N ARG A 228 6.70 -1.43 -21.94
CA ARG A 228 7.75 -0.40 -21.95
C ARG A 228 7.96 0.22 -20.57
N ILE A 229 6.85 0.49 -19.85
CA ILE A 229 6.94 1.03 -18.49
C ILE A 229 7.58 0.00 -17.56
N VAL A 230 7.10 -1.24 -17.55
CA VAL A 230 7.62 -2.29 -16.68
C VAL A 230 9.10 -2.58 -16.97
N LYS A 231 9.50 -2.61 -18.24
CA LYS A 231 10.93 -2.74 -18.64
C LYS A 231 11.77 -1.59 -18.08
N ALA A 232 11.28 -0.36 -18.16
CA ALA A 232 11.97 0.81 -17.61
C ALA A 232 12.07 0.77 -16.08
N MET A 233 11.02 0.31 -15.40
CA MET A 233 10.99 0.19 -13.93
C MET A 233 11.94 -0.88 -13.40
N ILE A 234 11.95 -2.08 -14.00
CA ILE A 234 12.66 -3.26 -13.49
C ILE A 234 14.07 -3.38 -14.10
N GLY A 235 14.28 -2.84 -15.30
CA GLY A 235 15.57 -2.88 -16.01
C GLY A 235 15.92 -4.23 -16.65
N ARG A 236 14.98 -5.17 -16.73
CA ARG A 236 15.14 -6.48 -17.36
C ARG A 236 14.04 -6.70 -18.38
N ASP A 237 14.35 -7.44 -19.45
CA ASP A 237 13.33 -7.84 -20.41
C ASP A 237 12.33 -8.81 -19.76
N LEU A 238 11.06 -8.51 -19.92
CA LEU A 238 9.94 -9.31 -19.40
C LEU A 238 9.71 -10.62 -20.16
N SER A 239 10.52 -10.93 -21.17
CA SER A 239 10.42 -12.19 -21.94
C SER A 239 10.42 -13.45 -21.06
N ASP A 240 10.97 -13.36 -19.83
CA ASP A 240 11.00 -14.45 -18.84
C ASP A 240 10.08 -14.22 -17.63
N SER A 241 9.26 -13.17 -17.59
CA SER A 241 8.45 -12.85 -16.41
C SER A 241 7.00 -13.28 -16.59
N ALA A 242 6.40 -13.77 -15.50
CA ALA A 242 5.03 -14.29 -15.42
C ALA A 242 3.90 -13.32 -15.85
N TYR A 243 4.21 -12.08 -16.27
CA TYR A 243 3.27 -11.16 -16.89
C TYR A 243 2.98 -11.49 -18.36
N ALA A 244 3.91 -12.15 -19.07
CA ALA A 244 3.65 -12.69 -20.41
C ALA A 244 2.70 -13.91 -20.37
N ALA A 245 2.52 -14.53 -19.21
CA ALA A 245 1.69 -15.71 -19.03
C ALA A 245 0.17 -15.43 -18.90
N SER A 246 -0.27 -14.16 -19.01
CA SER A 246 -1.72 -13.84 -19.12
C SER A 246 -2.32 -14.18 -20.48
N GLY A 247 -1.50 -14.55 -21.44
CA GLY A 247 -1.89 -15.05 -22.77
C GLY A 247 -1.50 -16.51 -22.93
N GLY A 248 -2.34 -17.44 -22.51
CA GLY A 248 -2.43 -18.76 -23.16
C GLY A 248 -1.48 -19.87 -22.73
N SER A 249 -0.69 -19.79 -21.65
CA SER A 249 -0.07 -21.01 -21.14
C SER A 249 -1.12 -21.82 -20.37
N LYS A 250 -1.37 -23.06 -20.81
CA LYS A 250 -2.22 -24.02 -20.10
C LYS A 250 -1.77 -24.10 -18.65
N ARG A 251 -2.54 -23.50 -17.74
CA ARG A 251 -2.34 -23.67 -16.29
C ARG A 251 -2.36 -25.17 -16.01
N LYS A 252 -1.26 -25.76 -15.57
CA LYS A 252 -1.30 -27.10 -15.02
C LYS A 252 -2.27 -27.04 -13.84
N SER A 253 -3.43 -27.67 -13.99
CA SER A 253 -4.34 -27.94 -12.88
C SER A 253 -3.54 -28.76 -11.87
N ARG A 254 -3.43 -28.28 -10.64
CA ARG A 254 -2.92 -29.13 -9.55
C ARG A 254 -4.00 -30.14 -9.21
N ASP A 255 -3.63 -31.40 -9.09
CA ASP A 255 -4.56 -32.43 -8.64
C ASP A 255 -5.08 -32.08 -7.23
N ARG A 256 -6.36 -32.36 -6.98
CA ARG A 256 -6.94 -32.15 -5.67
C ARG A 256 -6.33 -33.15 -4.69
N GLY A 257 -5.60 -32.63 -3.71
CA GLY A 257 -5.17 -33.38 -2.54
C GLY A 257 -6.34 -33.67 -1.58
N GLU A 258 -6.04 -34.13 -0.39
CA GLU A 258 -7.04 -34.32 0.65
C GLU A 258 -7.67 -32.98 1.09
N LYS A 259 -8.96 -33.02 1.45
CA LYS A 259 -9.65 -31.85 2.02
C LYS A 259 -9.11 -31.60 3.42
N VAL A 260 -8.44 -30.46 3.61
CA VAL A 260 -7.82 -30.10 4.90
C VAL A 260 -8.70 -29.18 5.70
N LEU A 261 -9.26 -28.14 5.07
CA LEU A 261 -10.14 -27.17 5.71
C LEU A 261 -11.49 -27.16 5.01
N GLU A 262 -12.55 -27.17 5.81
CA GLU A 262 -13.92 -27.02 5.35
C GLU A 262 -14.64 -26.01 6.24
N VAL A 263 -15.30 -25.07 5.62
CA VAL A 263 -16.07 -24.00 6.29
C VAL A 263 -17.50 -24.10 5.78
N GLU A 264 -18.46 -24.23 6.67
CA GLU A 264 -19.87 -24.42 6.34
C GLU A 264 -20.72 -23.34 7.01
N ASN A 265 -21.45 -22.57 6.19
CA ASN A 265 -22.42 -21.56 6.63
C ASN A 265 -21.86 -20.58 7.69
N LEU A 266 -20.56 -20.24 7.58
CA LEU A 266 -19.89 -19.37 8.55
C LEU A 266 -20.56 -18.00 8.57
N SER A 267 -20.89 -17.55 9.81
CA SER A 267 -21.55 -16.27 10.01
C SER A 267 -20.97 -15.53 11.21
N MET A 268 -20.75 -14.20 11.04
CA MET A 268 -20.27 -13.28 12.07
C MET A 268 -20.93 -11.91 11.91
N GLY A 269 -21.87 -11.61 12.80
CA GLY A 269 -22.62 -10.34 12.77
C GLY A 269 -23.26 -10.07 11.43
N SER A 270 -23.14 -8.83 10.94
CA SER A 270 -23.57 -8.42 9.60
C SER A 270 -22.48 -8.55 8.53
N MET A 271 -21.23 -8.81 8.93
CA MET A 271 -20.06 -8.77 8.03
C MET A 271 -19.85 -10.08 7.27
N VAL A 272 -20.10 -11.24 7.91
CA VAL A 272 -19.96 -12.55 7.26
C VAL A 272 -21.31 -13.26 7.31
N LYS A 273 -21.83 -13.66 6.16
CA LYS A 273 -23.17 -14.27 6.05
C LYS A 273 -23.09 -15.58 5.27
N ASN A 274 -23.33 -16.71 5.98
CA ASN A 274 -23.46 -18.05 5.40
C ASN A 274 -22.33 -18.44 4.40
N SER A 275 -21.09 -18.08 4.72
CA SER A 275 -19.96 -18.37 3.84
C SER A 275 -19.57 -19.85 3.91
N THR A 276 -19.44 -20.49 2.76
CA THR A 276 -19.10 -21.92 2.63
C THR A 276 -17.99 -22.08 1.61
N PHE A 277 -16.89 -22.75 1.98
CA PHE A 277 -15.81 -23.11 1.06
C PHE A 277 -14.99 -24.27 1.60
N SER A 278 -14.16 -24.87 0.74
CA SER A 278 -13.22 -25.93 1.12
C SER A 278 -11.85 -25.65 0.55
N ALA A 279 -10.80 -26.02 1.29
CA ALA A 279 -9.41 -25.92 0.83
C ALA A 279 -8.70 -27.27 0.95
N TYR A 280 -7.82 -27.57 0.02
CA TYR A 280 -7.21 -28.87 -0.20
C TYR A 280 -5.69 -28.80 -0.09
N SER A 281 -5.06 -29.89 0.38
CA SER A 281 -3.61 -30.02 0.46
C SER A 281 -2.95 -29.79 -0.89
N GLY A 282 -1.84 -29.05 -0.91
CA GLY A 282 -1.09 -28.75 -2.13
C GLY A 282 -1.80 -27.84 -3.13
N GLN A 283 -2.93 -27.22 -2.75
CA GLN A 283 -3.66 -26.29 -3.61
C GLN A 283 -3.64 -24.86 -3.07
N ILE A 284 -3.81 -23.92 -3.99
CA ILE A 284 -4.05 -22.51 -3.70
C ILE A 284 -5.53 -22.23 -3.97
N THR A 285 -6.28 -21.91 -2.92
CA THR A 285 -7.69 -21.53 -3.00
C THR A 285 -7.80 -20.00 -3.01
N GLY A 286 -8.11 -19.41 -4.16
CA GLY A 286 -8.31 -17.97 -4.28
C GLY A 286 -9.69 -17.55 -3.77
N VAL A 287 -9.74 -16.58 -2.85
CA VAL A 287 -10.97 -15.95 -2.37
C VAL A 287 -11.06 -14.54 -2.95
N PHE A 288 -12.08 -14.29 -3.75
CA PHE A 288 -12.29 -13.01 -4.43
C PHE A 288 -13.59 -12.35 -3.95
N GLY A 289 -13.61 -11.02 -3.91
CA GLY A 289 -14.78 -10.22 -3.56
C GLY A 289 -14.45 -8.73 -3.48
N LEU A 290 -15.49 -7.89 -3.48
CA LEU A 290 -15.36 -6.44 -3.35
C LEU A 290 -14.87 -6.04 -1.95
N VAL A 291 -14.38 -4.81 -1.80
CA VAL A 291 -14.07 -4.21 -0.51
C VAL A 291 -15.35 -4.21 0.35
N GLY A 292 -15.24 -4.63 1.60
CA GLY A 292 -16.39 -4.75 2.50
C GLY A 292 -17.24 -6.00 2.31
N SER A 293 -16.86 -6.96 1.45
CA SER A 293 -17.59 -8.23 1.27
C SER A 293 -17.36 -9.25 2.39
N GLY A 294 -16.55 -8.95 3.40
CA GLY A 294 -16.30 -9.81 4.55
C GLY A 294 -15.21 -10.87 4.36
N ARG A 295 -14.36 -10.76 3.32
CA ARG A 295 -13.25 -11.71 3.05
C ARG A 295 -12.28 -11.80 4.23
N THR A 296 -11.71 -10.67 4.61
CA THR A 296 -10.78 -10.53 5.75
C THR A 296 -11.40 -11.01 7.04
N GLU A 297 -12.64 -10.59 7.32
CA GLU A 297 -13.37 -10.98 8.52
C GLU A 297 -13.61 -12.49 8.57
N MET A 298 -13.98 -13.10 7.45
CA MET A 298 -14.15 -14.55 7.34
C MET A 298 -12.85 -15.28 7.66
N MET A 299 -11.71 -14.85 7.10
CA MET A 299 -10.41 -15.45 7.36
C MET A 299 -9.93 -15.22 8.80
N LYS A 300 -10.21 -14.05 9.37
CA LYS A 300 -9.96 -13.76 10.78
C LYS A 300 -10.80 -14.64 11.73
N VAL A 301 -12.02 -15.06 11.33
CA VAL A 301 -12.80 -16.04 12.08
C VAL A 301 -12.19 -17.44 11.99
N VAL A 302 -11.79 -17.88 10.80
CA VAL A 302 -11.15 -19.18 10.56
C VAL A 302 -9.85 -19.32 11.37
N SER A 303 -9.08 -18.24 11.50
CA SER A 303 -7.82 -18.19 12.26
C SER A 303 -7.98 -17.87 13.75
N GLY A 304 -9.22 -17.69 14.24
CA GLY A 304 -9.50 -17.40 15.65
C GLY A 304 -9.18 -15.98 16.11
N VAL A 305 -8.90 -15.04 15.19
CA VAL A 305 -8.75 -13.62 15.50
C VAL A 305 -10.10 -13.01 15.84
N TYR A 306 -11.14 -13.36 15.08
CA TYR A 306 -12.53 -12.99 15.37
C TYR A 306 -13.35 -14.20 15.80
N LYS A 307 -14.40 -13.92 16.57
CA LYS A 307 -15.34 -14.96 17.06
C LYS A 307 -16.54 -15.01 16.12
N ARG A 308 -16.89 -16.22 15.64
CA ARG A 308 -18.16 -16.43 14.93
C ARG A 308 -19.35 -16.26 15.86
N ASN A 309 -20.55 -16.12 15.29
CA ASN A 309 -21.78 -16.09 16.08
C ASN A 309 -21.91 -17.31 16.99
N ILE A 310 -22.50 -17.11 18.17
CA ILE A 310 -22.74 -18.21 19.14
C ILE A 310 -23.81 -19.14 18.58
N PHE A 311 -24.92 -18.56 18.11
CA PHE A 311 -26.02 -19.26 17.44
C PHE A 311 -25.93 -19.03 15.94
N HIS A 312 -26.13 -20.08 15.15
CA HIS A 312 -26.08 -20.04 13.68
C HIS A 312 -24.75 -19.54 13.10
N GLY A 313 -23.65 -19.73 13.82
CA GLY A 313 -22.32 -19.30 13.39
C GLY A 313 -21.64 -20.23 12.38
N GLY A 314 -22.30 -21.31 11.95
CA GLY A 314 -21.75 -22.29 11.03
C GLY A 314 -20.72 -23.24 11.65
N ASN A 315 -20.01 -23.98 10.81
CA ASN A 315 -19.00 -24.96 11.22
C ASN A 315 -17.67 -24.71 10.53
N ILE A 316 -16.60 -25.06 11.23
CA ILE A 316 -15.26 -25.15 10.68
C ILE A 316 -14.74 -26.55 10.97
N LEU A 317 -14.29 -27.27 9.95
CA LEU A 317 -13.68 -28.58 10.09
C LEU A 317 -12.22 -28.52 9.60
N LEU A 318 -11.33 -29.04 10.40
CA LEU A 318 -9.92 -29.23 10.06
C LEU A 318 -9.64 -30.74 10.02
N ASN A 319 -9.22 -31.26 8.87
CA ASN A 319 -9.05 -32.70 8.63
C ASN A 319 -10.28 -33.52 9.06
N GLY A 320 -11.48 -33.04 8.73
CA GLY A 320 -12.76 -33.68 9.08
C GLY A 320 -13.20 -33.58 10.55
N LYS A 321 -12.44 -32.88 11.40
CA LYS A 321 -12.79 -32.66 12.81
C LYS A 321 -13.34 -31.26 13.02
N TYR A 322 -14.45 -31.14 13.74
CA TYR A 322 -15.02 -29.85 14.12
C TYR A 322 -14.06 -29.07 15.02
N VAL A 323 -13.75 -27.83 14.65
CA VAL A 323 -12.92 -26.93 15.44
C VAL A 323 -13.66 -25.62 15.74
N ARG A 324 -13.31 -24.99 16.85
CA ARG A 324 -13.82 -23.69 17.24
C ARG A 324 -12.71 -22.89 17.90
N TYR A 325 -12.16 -21.95 17.15
CA TYR A 325 -11.11 -21.10 17.66
C TYR A 325 -11.69 -19.85 18.32
N LEU A 326 -11.32 -19.64 19.58
CA LEU A 326 -11.71 -18.45 20.37
C LEU A 326 -10.56 -17.46 20.49
N VAL A 327 -9.34 -17.94 20.25
CA VAL A 327 -8.08 -17.18 20.25
C VAL A 327 -7.15 -17.70 19.16
N PRO A 328 -6.32 -16.86 18.55
CA PRO A 328 -5.43 -17.27 17.45
C PRO A 328 -4.47 -18.40 17.82
N ARG A 329 -4.00 -18.43 19.07
CA ARG A 329 -3.04 -19.45 19.53
C ARG A 329 -3.54 -20.89 19.32
N THR A 330 -4.84 -21.14 19.52
CA THR A 330 -5.39 -22.48 19.30
C THR A 330 -5.40 -22.87 17.82
N ALA A 331 -5.68 -21.95 16.93
CA ALA A 331 -5.58 -22.17 15.48
C ALA A 331 -4.14 -22.43 15.04
N VAL A 332 -3.19 -21.68 15.59
CA VAL A 332 -1.76 -21.86 15.35
C VAL A 332 -1.28 -23.24 15.78
N ASN A 333 -1.68 -23.72 16.96
CA ASN A 333 -1.32 -25.03 17.47
C ASN A 333 -1.88 -26.18 16.60
N ASP A 334 -3.04 -25.97 15.97
CA ASP A 334 -3.63 -26.90 15.01
C ASP A 334 -2.98 -26.79 13.61
N GLY A 335 -2.14 -25.80 13.39
CA GLY A 335 -1.39 -25.59 12.17
C GLY A 335 -2.06 -24.62 11.17
N ILE A 336 -2.94 -23.72 11.62
CA ILE A 336 -3.53 -22.66 10.79
C ILE A 336 -2.82 -21.32 11.09
N ILE A 337 -2.21 -20.73 10.06
CA ILE A 337 -1.56 -19.43 10.16
C ILE A 337 -2.28 -18.41 9.29
N TYR A 338 -2.42 -17.21 9.83
CA TYR A 338 -2.96 -16.03 9.15
C TYR A 338 -1.88 -14.96 8.95
N VAL A 339 -1.63 -14.63 7.70
CA VAL A 339 -0.72 -13.56 7.28
C VAL A 339 -1.58 -12.34 6.95
N THR A 340 -1.49 -11.31 7.76
CA THR A 340 -2.37 -10.14 7.73
C THR A 340 -2.12 -9.22 6.53
N GLU A 341 -3.17 -8.52 6.10
CA GLU A 341 -3.12 -7.42 5.14
C GLU A 341 -2.38 -6.20 5.73
N ASP A 342 -2.65 -5.86 7.00
CA ASP A 342 -2.01 -4.74 7.69
C ASP A 342 -0.75 -5.19 8.43
N ARG A 343 0.36 -5.24 7.67
CA ARG A 343 1.64 -5.65 8.23
C ARG A 343 2.18 -4.70 9.31
N LYS A 344 1.86 -3.38 9.22
CA LYS A 344 2.40 -2.39 10.15
C LYS A 344 1.76 -2.51 11.53
N SER A 345 0.44 -2.60 11.61
CA SER A 345 -0.26 -2.65 12.90
C SER A 345 -0.39 -4.05 13.47
N GLU A 346 -0.48 -5.11 12.61
CA GLU A 346 -0.77 -6.48 13.03
C GLU A 346 0.39 -7.46 12.69
N GLY A 347 1.27 -7.10 11.75
CA GLY A 347 2.22 -8.05 11.16
C GLY A 347 3.52 -8.22 11.92
N PHE A 348 4.15 -7.14 12.36
CA PHE A 348 5.46 -7.15 13.02
C PHE A 348 5.57 -6.09 14.12
N PHE A 349 6.57 -6.22 14.98
CA PHE A 349 6.91 -5.22 15.98
C PHE A 349 7.97 -4.28 15.38
N GLU A 350 7.63 -3.01 15.19
CA GLU A 350 8.40 -2.03 14.42
C GLU A 350 9.83 -1.83 14.93
N ASN A 351 9.99 -1.76 16.24
CA ASN A 351 11.28 -1.52 16.92
C ASN A 351 12.10 -2.79 17.13
N PHE A 352 11.57 -3.95 16.77
CA PHE A 352 12.28 -5.22 16.90
C PHE A 352 13.03 -5.55 15.61
N GLY A 353 14.21 -6.16 15.77
CA GLY A 353 14.97 -6.67 14.65
C GLY A 353 14.29 -7.82 13.91
N ILE A 354 14.79 -8.14 12.73
CA ILE A 354 14.26 -9.23 11.89
C ILE A 354 14.30 -10.56 12.65
N SER A 355 15.43 -10.87 13.31
CA SER A 355 15.60 -12.11 14.07
C SER A 355 14.60 -12.24 15.22
N GLN A 356 14.35 -11.14 15.94
CA GLN A 356 13.39 -11.11 17.04
C GLN A 356 11.96 -11.31 16.55
N ASN A 357 11.57 -10.64 15.45
CA ASN A 357 10.25 -10.81 14.87
C ASN A 357 9.98 -12.25 14.42
N ILE A 358 10.95 -12.91 13.77
CA ILE A 358 10.82 -14.30 13.34
C ILE A 358 10.77 -15.24 14.54
N GLN A 359 11.60 -15.00 15.55
CA GLN A 359 11.66 -15.81 16.78
C GLN A 359 10.32 -15.76 17.55
N LEU A 360 9.65 -14.60 17.59
CA LEU A 360 8.33 -14.48 18.21
C LEU A 360 7.30 -15.46 17.60
N GLY A 361 7.35 -15.67 16.27
CA GLY A 361 6.52 -16.68 15.62
C GLY A 361 6.75 -18.07 16.17
N LYS A 362 7.99 -18.47 16.40
CA LYS A 362 8.34 -19.76 17.01
C LYS A 362 7.84 -19.86 18.46
N MET A 363 8.04 -18.80 19.25
CA MET A 363 7.62 -18.78 20.67
C MET A 363 6.12 -18.97 20.85
N VAL A 364 5.30 -18.48 19.91
CA VAL A 364 3.84 -18.65 19.94
C VAL A 364 3.45 -20.12 19.73
N ALA A 365 4.19 -20.85 18.90
CA ALA A 365 3.93 -22.26 18.63
C ALA A 365 4.44 -23.22 19.71
N GLU A 366 5.49 -22.80 20.45
CA GLU A 366 6.04 -23.62 21.54
C GLU A 366 5.33 -23.35 22.86
N ASP A 367 4.60 -24.33 23.37
CA ASP A 367 3.82 -24.23 24.62
C ASP A 367 4.68 -24.46 25.87
N LYS A 368 5.78 -23.69 25.99
CA LYS A 368 6.69 -23.78 27.16
C LYS A 368 6.39 -22.69 28.18
N LEU A 369 6.18 -23.06 29.44
CA LEU A 369 5.90 -22.15 30.55
C LEU A 369 7.00 -21.09 30.78
N TRP A 370 8.25 -21.38 30.37
CA TRP A 370 9.42 -20.53 30.50
C TRP A 370 10.17 -20.47 29.19
N ASN A 371 9.70 -19.61 28.25
CA ASN A 371 10.39 -19.43 26.98
C ASN A 371 11.60 -18.49 27.17
N THR A 372 12.76 -19.09 27.46
CA THR A 372 14.02 -18.38 27.35
C THR A 372 14.36 -18.23 25.86
N VAL A 373 14.65 -17.02 25.42
CA VAL A 373 15.08 -16.75 24.05
C VAL A 373 16.52 -17.24 23.91
N ASN A 374 16.73 -18.27 23.11
CA ASN A 374 18.07 -18.66 22.70
C ASN A 374 18.50 -17.80 21.51
N LEU A 375 19.41 -16.85 21.76
CA LEU A 375 19.85 -15.88 20.74
C LEU A 375 20.57 -16.58 19.56
N THR A 376 21.28 -17.66 19.80
CA THR A 376 21.97 -18.43 18.75
C THR A 376 20.94 -19.11 17.83
N GLU A 377 19.91 -19.70 18.41
CA GLU A 377 18.82 -20.32 17.66
C GLU A 377 18.02 -19.29 16.86
N ALA A 378 17.71 -18.14 17.48
CA ALA A 378 17.04 -17.03 16.82
C ALA A 378 17.82 -16.54 15.60
N LYS A 379 19.15 -16.43 15.72
CA LYS A 379 20.05 -16.06 14.63
C LYS A 379 20.00 -17.07 13.48
N THR A 380 20.21 -18.36 13.77
CA THR A 380 20.19 -19.43 12.77
C THR A 380 18.84 -19.49 12.04
N LEU A 381 17.74 -19.34 12.78
CA LEU A 381 16.40 -19.33 12.24
C LEU A 381 16.17 -18.12 11.30
N ALA A 382 16.61 -16.95 11.70
CA ALA A 382 16.52 -15.75 10.89
C ALA A 382 17.35 -15.86 9.60
N GLU A 383 18.60 -16.35 9.69
CA GLU A 383 19.47 -16.59 8.53
C GLU A 383 18.83 -17.55 7.53
N HIS A 384 18.20 -18.63 8.00
CA HIS A 384 17.46 -19.57 7.17
C HIS A 384 16.33 -18.88 6.39
N TRP A 385 15.49 -18.12 7.06
CA TRP A 385 14.34 -17.47 6.42
C TRP A 385 14.73 -16.27 5.55
N ILE A 386 15.77 -15.53 5.92
CA ILE A 386 16.35 -14.47 5.09
C ILE A 386 16.81 -15.04 3.75
N LYS A 387 17.50 -16.19 3.78
CA LYS A 387 17.94 -16.87 2.56
C LYS A 387 16.77 -17.43 1.76
N ARG A 388 15.81 -18.12 2.41
CA ARG A 388 14.67 -18.78 1.75
C ARG A 388 13.75 -17.78 1.05
N LEU A 389 13.52 -16.61 1.66
CA LEU A 389 12.65 -15.56 1.11
C LEU A 389 13.43 -14.45 0.39
N SER A 390 14.76 -14.57 0.28
CA SER A 390 15.63 -13.55 -0.33
C SER A 390 15.34 -12.14 0.27
N ILE A 391 15.32 -12.06 1.61
CA ILE A 391 15.09 -10.77 2.31
C ILE A 391 16.36 -9.93 2.18
N LYS A 392 16.24 -8.74 1.60
CA LYS A 392 17.36 -7.80 1.45
C LYS A 392 17.52 -7.01 2.75
N THR A 393 18.59 -7.31 3.48
CA THR A 393 18.96 -6.60 4.72
C THR A 393 20.49 -6.50 4.83
N LYS A 394 20.96 -5.50 5.57
CA LYS A 394 22.38 -5.34 5.92
C LYS A 394 22.74 -6.14 7.18
N ASP A 395 21.80 -6.24 8.11
CA ASP A 395 21.98 -6.95 9.39
C ASP A 395 20.66 -7.61 9.80
N ILE A 396 20.75 -8.80 10.38
CA ILE A 396 19.61 -9.55 10.94
C ILE A 396 18.94 -8.85 12.13
N ASN A 397 19.65 -7.94 12.79
CA ASN A 397 19.17 -7.17 13.91
C ASN A 397 18.59 -5.80 13.50
N SER A 398 18.66 -5.43 12.20
CA SER A 398 18.04 -4.20 11.70
C SER A 398 16.56 -4.18 12.04
N PRO A 399 16.02 -3.05 12.55
CA PRO A 399 14.59 -2.89 12.78
C PRO A 399 13.78 -3.15 11.49
N VAL A 400 12.68 -3.88 11.62
CA VAL A 400 11.87 -4.24 10.43
C VAL A 400 11.30 -3.00 9.72
N VAL A 401 11.06 -1.93 10.47
CA VAL A 401 10.56 -0.66 9.92
C VAL A 401 11.50 -0.03 8.88
N GLU A 402 12.82 -0.31 8.96
CA GLU A 402 13.81 0.22 8.02
C GLU A 402 13.83 -0.51 6.67
N LEU A 403 13.18 -1.67 6.58
CA LEU A 403 13.11 -2.45 5.35
C LEU A 403 12.11 -1.87 4.35
N SER A 404 12.32 -2.14 3.05
CA SER A 404 11.31 -1.88 2.03
C SER A 404 10.03 -2.67 2.31
N GLY A 405 8.88 -2.18 1.81
CA GLY A 405 7.59 -2.83 2.01
C GLY A 405 7.57 -4.32 1.62
N GLY A 406 8.22 -4.69 0.51
CA GLY A 406 8.36 -6.07 0.09
C GLY A 406 9.16 -6.92 1.06
N ASN A 407 10.25 -6.39 1.63
CA ASN A 407 11.05 -7.11 2.62
C ASN A 407 10.35 -7.19 3.98
N GLN A 408 9.61 -6.15 4.39
CA GLN A 408 8.74 -6.22 5.57
C GLN A 408 7.71 -7.34 5.44
N GLN A 409 7.04 -7.46 4.29
CA GLN A 409 6.08 -8.52 4.01
C GLN A 409 6.70 -9.91 4.10
N LYS A 410 7.91 -10.07 3.58
CA LYS A 410 8.67 -11.33 3.68
C LYS A 410 9.00 -11.69 5.14
N VAL A 411 9.30 -10.71 6.00
CA VAL A 411 9.48 -10.96 7.45
C VAL A 411 8.19 -11.43 8.10
N VAL A 412 7.03 -10.84 7.77
CA VAL A 412 5.74 -11.28 8.29
C VAL A 412 5.41 -12.71 7.85
N ILE A 413 5.68 -13.04 6.59
CA ILE A 413 5.54 -14.40 6.06
C ILE A 413 6.45 -15.37 6.82
N ALA A 414 7.73 -15.02 7.00
CA ALA A 414 8.69 -15.86 7.74
C ALA A 414 8.23 -16.12 9.17
N LYS A 415 7.75 -15.06 9.88
CA LYS A 415 7.20 -15.15 11.24
C LYS A 415 6.05 -16.18 11.35
N GLY A 416 5.18 -16.23 10.35
CA GLY A 416 4.10 -17.22 10.30
C GLY A 416 4.63 -18.63 10.01
N LEU A 417 5.44 -18.79 8.98
CA LEU A 417 5.87 -20.09 8.47
C LEU A 417 6.86 -20.83 9.37
N VAL A 418 7.57 -20.12 10.26
CA VAL A 418 8.43 -20.77 11.26
C VAL A 418 7.69 -21.78 12.15
N GLN A 419 6.37 -21.64 12.23
CA GLN A 419 5.48 -22.51 13.01
C GLN A 419 5.10 -23.82 12.27
N LYS A 420 5.63 -24.04 11.05
CA LYS A 420 5.39 -25.24 10.21
C LYS A 420 3.89 -25.52 10.00
N PRO A 421 3.14 -24.55 9.43
CA PRO A 421 1.70 -24.68 9.28
C PRO A 421 1.29 -25.76 8.26
N LYS A 422 0.06 -26.29 8.43
CA LYS A 422 -0.66 -27.12 7.45
C LYS A 422 -1.52 -26.27 6.50
N VAL A 423 -2.04 -25.16 7.04
CA VAL A 423 -2.87 -24.19 6.30
C VAL A 423 -2.30 -22.80 6.50
N VAL A 424 -2.04 -22.09 5.40
CA VAL A 424 -1.60 -20.69 5.41
C VAL A 424 -2.64 -19.84 4.70
N ILE A 425 -3.15 -18.85 5.41
CA ILE A 425 -4.07 -17.84 4.89
C ILE A 425 -3.27 -16.58 4.62
N PHE A 426 -3.24 -16.14 3.36
CA PHE A 426 -2.62 -14.89 2.94
C PHE A 426 -3.71 -13.87 2.63
N ASP A 427 -3.83 -12.85 3.46
CA ASP A 427 -4.77 -11.76 3.22
C ASP A 427 -4.06 -10.60 2.53
N GLU A 428 -4.33 -10.41 1.25
CA GLU A 428 -3.71 -9.41 0.36
C GLU A 428 -2.17 -9.31 0.52
N PRO A 429 -1.42 -10.41 0.37
CA PRO A 429 0.01 -10.45 0.71
C PRO A 429 0.89 -9.53 -0.12
N THR A 430 0.35 -8.95 -1.18
CA THR A 430 1.08 -8.05 -2.10
C THR A 430 0.67 -6.58 -1.96
N ARG A 431 -0.19 -6.25 -1.00
CA ARG A 431 -0.62 -4.88 -0.76
C ARG A 431 0.54 -3.99 -0.31
N GLY A 432 0.74 -2.87 -1.02
CA GLY A 432 1.82 -1.93 -0.73
C GLY A 432 3.23 -2.52 -0.90
N VAL A 433 3.36 -3.50 -1.79
CA VAL A 433 4.61 -4.16 -2.17
C VAL A 433 4.98 -3.72 -3.58
N ASP A 434 6.28 -3.57 -3.84
CA ASP A 434 6.79 -3.23 -5.17
C ASP A 434 6.58 -4.36 -6.19
N VAL A 435 6.54 -4.00 -7.49
CA VAL A 435 6.21 -4.94 -8.58
C VAL A 435 7.19 -6.12 -8.64
N GLY A 436 8.47 -5.89 -8.36
CA GLY A 436 9.49 -6.95 -8.34
C GLY A 436 9.24 -7.95 -7.21
N ALA A 437 8.95 -7.47 -6.00
CA ALA A 437 8.68 -8.31 -4.84
C ALA A 437 7.33 -9.06 -4.93
N ILE A 438 6.33 -8.51 -5.65
CA ILE A 438 5.05 -9.20 -5.91
C ILE A 438 5.30 -10.57 -6.56
N LYS A 439 6.14 -10.60 -7.59
CA LYS A 439 6.47 -11.87 -8.28
C LYS A 439 7.13 -12.87 -7.32
N GLU A 440 8.11 -12.40 -6.55
CA GLU A 440 8.82 -13.25 -5.59
C GLU A 440 7.87 -13.86 -4.55
N ILE A 441 6.92 -13.06 -4.03
CA ILE A 441 5.90 -13.52 -3.08
C ILE A 441 4.97 -14.55 -3.75
N HIS A 442 4.48 -14.29 -4.97
CA HIS A 442 3.62 -15.24 -5.69
C HIS A 442 4.33 -16.56 -6.00
N ASP A 443 5.60 -16.51 -6.42
CA ASP A 443 6.37 -17.71 -6.70
C ASP A 443 6.65 -18.50 -5.42
N PHE A 444 6.88 -17.79 -4.31
CA PHE A 444 7.01 -18.40 -2.99
C PHE A 444 5.69 -19.07 -2.53
N ILE A 445 4.54 -18.41 -2.68
CA ILE A 445 3.21 -18.98 -2.37
C ILE A 445 2.98 -20.26 -3.19
N LYS A 446 3.36 -20.28 -4.46
CA LYS A 446 3.26 -21.48 -5.30
C LYS A 446 4.16 -22.61 -4.77
N SER A 447 5.40 -22.28 -4.33
CA SER A 447 6.31 -23.29 -3.77
C SER A 447 5.76 -23.92 -2.50
N LEU A 448 5.05 -23.17 -1.64
CA LEU A 448 4.40 -23.72 -0.45
C LEU A 448 3.33 -24.76 -0.82
N ALA A 449 2.53 -24.48 -1.85
CA ALA A 449 1.55 -25.44 -2.33
C ALA A 449 2.22 -26.68 -2.96
N ASP A 450 3.34 -26.51 -3.67
CA ASP A 450 4.13 -27.64 -4.20
C ASP A 450 4.76 -28.50 -3.07
N GLU A 451 5.03 -27.89 -1.91
CA GLU A 451 5.44 -28.61 -0.68
C GLU A 451 4.27 -29.33 0.03
N GLY A 452 3.05 -29.26 -0.49
CA GLY A 452 1.85 -29.91 0.07
C GLY A 452 1.09 -29.05 1.08
N ILE A 453 1.48 -27.80 1.33
CA ILE A 453 0.78 -26.89 2.23
C ILE A 453 -0.54 -26.42 1.59
N THR A 454 -1.60 -26.38 2.36
CA THR A 454 -2.88 -25.80 1.93
C THR A 454 -2.78 -24.27 1.99
N VAL A 455 -3.02 -23.59 0.88
CA VAL A 455 -2.91 -22.13 0.77
C VAL A 455 -4.27 -21.52 0.41
N ILE A 456 -4.61 -20.43 1.12
CA ILE A 456 -5.83 -19.64 0.87
C ILE A 456 -5.43 -18.18 0.66
#